data_408f3fcbeeb869d5ecbc4a11acc07dfe
#
_entry.id   408f3fcbeeb869d5ecbc4a11acc07dfe
#
_cell.length_a   1.000
_cell.length_b   1.000
_cell.length_c   1.000
_cell.angle_alpha   90.00
_cell.angle_beta   90.00
_cell.angle_gamma   90.00
#
_symmetry.space_group_name_H-M   'P 1'
#
loop_
_entity.id
_entity.type
_entity.pdbx_description
1 polymer ?
#
loop_
_entity_poly.entity_id
_entity_poly.type
_entity_poly.pdbx_seq_one_letter_code
_entity_poly.pdbx_strand_id
1 'polypeptide(L)'
;GNQIQFTQKIDSISLAIGRIPARTIAEANKMVEKLIQYQSNKKMGLWQNQLTWVADDADYNLHLQDAEEIIANLKTKTANWNHKKLYLDLFKASQTLTGNTYPDVNKAIQEAVQSGTLVLNYTGHGNYLRLTEEAVISKSEMQSWDNAGKLPIMVTASCDFAPYDQPGSAPIGFDALMQNDKGIIALVAANRLVFAYSNKQIND
;
A
#
# COMPACT_ATOMS: atom_id res chain seq x y z
N GLY A 1 39.16 -15.57 13.58
CA GLY A 1 38.02 -14.71 13.31
C GLY A 1 36.74 -15.41 13.74
N ASN A 2 36.09 -14.92 14.80
CA ASN A 2 34.84 -15.45 15.30
C ASN A 2 33.72 -15.09 14.29
N GLN A 3 33.22 -16.08 13.58
CA GLN A 3 31.98 -15.91 12.84
C GLN A 3 30.82 -15.86 13.84
N ILE A 4 30.11 -14.75 13.88
CA ILE A 4 28.85 -14.63 14.60
C ILE A 4 27.84 -15.48 13.81
N GLN A 5 27.51 -16.66 14.32
CA GLN A 5 26.38 -17.42 13.80
C GLN A 5 25.08 -16.79 14.31
N PHE A 6 24.36 -16.12 13.44
CA PHE A 6 22.98 -15.75 13.71
C PHE A 6 22.14 -17.04 13.63
N THR A 7 21.86 -17.66 14.78
CA THR A 7 20.77 -18.62 14.87
C THR A 7 19.47 -17.82 14.77
N GLN A 8 18.78 -17.88 13.63
CA GLN A 8 17.41 -17.42 13.54
C GLN A 8 16.54 -18.27 14.47
N LYS A 9 16.38 -17.82 15.70
CA LYS A 9 15.21 -18.20 16.47
C LYS A 9 14.05 -17.44 15.85
N ILE A 10 13.07 -18.16 15.34
CA ILE A 10 11.75 -17.59 15.00
C ILE A 10 11.09 -17.29 16.33
N ASP A 11 11.37 -16.12 16.90
CA ASP A 11 10.63 -15.63 18.04
C ASP A 11 9.28 -15.08 17.56
N SER A 12 8.20 -15.55 18.14
CA SER A 12 6.89 -14.99 17.88
C SER A 12 6.86 -13.53 18.34
N ILE A 13 6.37 -12.64 17.47
CA ILE A 13 6.16 -11.22 17.82
C ILE A 13 5.06 -11.16 18.87
N SER A 14 5.43 -10.81 20.10
CA SER A 14 4.50 -10.71 21.23
C SER A 14 3.83 -9.33 21.34
N LEU A 15 4.31 -8.34 20.62
CA LEU A 15 3.79 -6.97 20.63
C LEU A 15 3.84 -6.37 19.21
N ALA A 16 2.70 -5.87 18.73
CA ALA A 16 2.66 -5.12 17.50
C ALA A 16 3.33 -3.74 17.66
N ILE A 17 4.25 -3.41 16.77
CA ILE A 17 4.98 -2.14 16.78
C ILE A 17 4.76 -1.44 15.45
N GLY A 18 4.36 -0.16 15.51
CA GLY A 18 4.27 0.73 14.36
C GLY A 18 5.21 1.93 14.50
N ARG A 19 5.56 2.54 13.38
CA ARG A 19 6.39 3.74 13.32
C ARG A 19 5.57 4.90 12.73
N ILE A 20 5.62 6.05 13.38
CA ILE A 20 5.17 7.33 12.83
C ILE A 20 6.40 8.03 12.25
N PRO A 21 6.50 8.24 10.92
CA PRO A 21 7.69 8.80 10.27
C PRO A 21 7.74 10.34 10.36
N ALA A 22 7.40 10.89 11.52
CA ALA A 22 7.43 12.33 11.75
C ALA A 22 8.86 12.84 11.89
N ARG A 23 9.18 13.95 11.24
CA ARG A 23 10.49 14.63 11.29
C ARG A 23 10.46 15.83 12.24
N THR A 24 9.28 16.33 12.57
CA THR A 24 9.06 17.47 13.43
C THR A 24 7.95 17.20 14.44
N ILE A 25 7.92 17.96 15.53
CA ILE A 25 6.83 17.91 16.52
C ILE A 25 5.48 18.22 15.87
N ALA A 26 5.45 19.17 14.94
CA ALA A 26 4.24 19.53 14.21
C ALA A 26 3.69 18.36 13.37
N GLU A 27 4.56 17.63 12.68
CA GLU A 27 4.17 16.41 11.94
C GLU A 27 3.67 15.32 12.89
N ALA A 28 4.33 15.09 14.01
CA ALA A 28 3.90 14.12 15.01
C ALA A 28 2.50 14.45 15.56
N ASN A 29 2.26 15.72 15.92
CA ASN A 29 0.96 16.19 16.41
C ASN A 29 -0.14 15.98 15.36
N LYS A 30 0.11 16.35 14.10
CA LYS A 30 -0.85 16.12 13.00
C LYS A 30 -1.19 14.64 12.82
N MET A 31 -0.21 13.77 12.92
CA MET A 31 -0.48 12.32 12.80
C MET A 31 -1.31 11.80 13.98
N VAL A 32 -1.02 12.25 15.19
CA VAL A 32 -1.83 11.92 16.38
C VAL A 32 -3.27 12.42 16.22
N GLU A 33 -3.45 13.66 15.78
CA GLU A 33 -4.78 14.23 15.49
C GLU A 33 -5.53 13.40 14.44
N LYS A 34 -4.85 13.03 13.35
CA LYS A 34 -5.41 12.16 12.30
C LYS A 34 -5.88 10.80 12.83
N LEU A 35 -5.07 10.18 13.70
CA LEU A 35 -5.43 8.90 14.34
C LEU A 35 -6.65 9.06 15.25
N ILE A 36 -6.70 10.11 16.08
CA ILE A 36 -7.84 10.41 16.95
C ILE A 36 -9.11 10.66 16.11
N GLN A 37 -8.99 11.44 15.04
CA GLN A 37 -10.11 11.72 14.13
C GLN A 37 -10.60 10.42 13.46
N TYR A 38 -9.70 9.57 13.01
CA TYR A 38 -10.06 8.29 12.41
C TYR A 38 -10.82 7.38 13.37
N GLN A 39 -10.36 7.27 14.63
CA GLN A 39 -11.05 6.48 15.66
C GLN A 39 -12.42 7.06 16.04
N SER A 40 -12.53 8.37 16.07
CA SER A 40 -13.79 9.07 16.38
C SER A 40 -14.70 9.27 15.16
N ASN A 41 -14.26 8.82 13.98
CA ASN A 41 -14.93 9.06 12.72
C ASN A 41 -16.31 8.40 12.68
N LYS A 42 -17.32 9.24 12.45
CA LYS A 42 -18.72 8.81 12.30
C LYS A 42 -19.11 8.52 10.84
N LYS A 43 -18.18 8.65 9.91
CA LYS A 43 -18.40 8.33 8.48
C LYS A 43 -18.30 6.82 8.23
N MET A 44 -19.09 6.06 9.02
CA MET A 44 -19.27 4.63 8.82
C MET A 44 -19.98 4.40 7.48
N GLY A 45 -19.70 3.27 6.83
CA GLY A 45 -20.38 2.95 5.57
C GLY A 45 -19.85 1.69 4.90
N LEU A 46 -20.43 1.37 3.75
CA LEU A 46 -20.09 0.17 2.98
C LEU A 46 -18.63 0.10 2.54
N TRP A 47 -17.93 1.25 2.52
CA TRP A 47 -16.52 1.31 2.20
C TRP A 47 -15.64 0.48 3.16
N GLN A 48 -16.11 0.27 4.40
CA GLN A 48 -15.40 -0.55 5.40
C GLN A 48 -15.45 -2.04 5.08
N ASN A 49 -16.30 -2.46 4.16
CA ASN A 49 -16.38 -3.83 3.64
C ASN A 49 -15.75 -3.95 2.24
N GLN A 50 -15.09 -2.89 1.76
CA GLN A 50 -14.42 -2.87 0.46
C GLN A 50 -12.93 -3.13 0.63
N LEU A 51 -12.41 -4.14 -0.06
CA LEU A 51 -10.99 -4.40 -0.26
C LEU A 51 -10.65 -4.13 -1.72
N THR A 52 -9.62 -3.33 -1.97
CA THR A 52 -9.15 -3.02 -3.32
C THR A 52 -7.78 -3.65 -3.54
N TRP A 53 -7.67 -4.42 -4.60
CA TRP A 53 -6.49 -5.19 -4.98
C TRP A 53 -5.92 -4.65 -6.28
N VAL A 54 -4.66 -4.25 -6.25
CA VAL A 54 -3.93 -3.78 -7.42
C VAL A 54 -2.76 -4.73 -7.66
N ALA A 55 -2.64 -5.26 -8.86
CA ALA A 55 -1.52 -6.12 -9.25
C ALA A 55 -0.86 -5.61 -10.51
N ASP A 56 0.47 -5.60 -10.48
CA ASP A 56 1.36 -5.30 -11.59
C ASP A 56 1.23 -6.37 -12.70
N ASP A 57 1.44 -5.99 -13.96
CA ASP A 57 1.42 -6.88 -15.13
C ASP A 57 2.79 -7.50 -15.47
N ALA A 58 3.82 -7.16 -14.69
CA ALA A 58 5.14 -7.73 -14.86
C ALA A 58 5.23 -9.20 -14.41
N ASP A 59 6.38 -9.85 -14.70
CA ASP A 59 6.74 -11.19 -14.22
C ASP A 59 5.74 -12.31 -14.59
N TYR A 60 5.22 -12.29 -15.84
CA TYR A 60 4.36 -13.35 -16.37
C TYR A 60 3.14 -13.66 -15.50
N ASN A 61 2.42 -12.66 -15.07
CA ASN A 61 1.23 -12.74 -14.20
C ASN A 61 1.51 -13.24 -12.77
N LEU A 62 2.74 -13.24 -12.29
CA LEU A 62 3.08 -13.67 -10.95
C LEU A 62 2.31 -12.85 -9.90
N HIS A 63 2.32 -11.54 -10.04
CA HIS A 63 1.69 -10.61 -9.10
C HIS A 63 0.17 -10.75 -9.05
N LEU A 64 -0.45 -11.00 -10.20
CA LEU A 64 -1.87 -11.30 -10.30
C LEU A 64 -2.21 -12.62 -9.59
N GLN A 65 -1.40 -13.67 -9.83
CA GLN A 65 -1.59 -14.98 -9.19
C GLN A 65 -1.44 -14.89 -7.67
N ASP A 66 -0.44 -14.17 -7.17
CA ASP A 66 -0.23 -13.94 -5.75
C ASP A 66 -1.44 -13.20 -5.13
N ALA A 67 -1.94 -12.16 -5.77
CA ALA A 67 -3.13 -11.44 -5.30
C ALA A 67 -4.37 -12.35 -5.27
N GLU A 68 -4.59 -13.18 -6.30
CA GLU A 68 -5.72 -14.11 -6.34
C GLU A 68 -5.63 -15.19 -5.25
N GLU A 69 -4.44 -15.69 -4.96
CA GLU A 69 -4.23 -16.66 -3.88
C GLU A 69 -4.57 -16.07 -2.51
N ILE A 70 -4.10 -14.85 -2.22
CA ILE A 70 -4.43 -14.14 -0.99
C ILE A 70 -5.95 -13.93 -0.88
N ILE A 71 -6.60 -13.50 -1.96
CA ILE A 71 -8.05 -13.32 -2.00
C ILE A 71 -8.77 -14.64 -1.72
N ALA A 72 -8.31 -15.75 -2.32
CA ALA A 72 -8.90 -17.06 -2.12
C ALA A 72 -8.81 -17.50 -0.65
N ASN A 73 -7.65 -17.27 -0.02
CA ASN A 73 -7.42 -17.57 1.40
C ASN A 73 -8.29 -16.70 2.32
N LEU A 74 -8.50 -15.43 1.97
CA LEU A 74 -9.32 -14.51 2.74
C LEU A 74 -10.83 -14.74 2.56
N LYS A 75 -11.30 -15.23 1.43
CA LYS A 75 -12.74 -15.42 1.14
C LYS A 75 -13.45 -16.26 2.19
N THR A 76 -12.79 -17.22 2.79
CA THR A 76 -13.36 -18.03 3.88
C THR A 76 -13.64 -17.22 5.14
N LYS A 77 -12.88 -16.13 5.37
CA LYS A 77 -12.99 -15.25 6.55
C LYS A 77 -13.75 -13.97 6.24
N THR A 78 -13.83 -13.58 4.96
CA THR A 78 -14.40 -12.30 4.49
C THR A 78 -15.53 -12.51 3.48
N ALA A 79 -16.40 -13.50 3.69
CA ALA A 79 -17.46 -13.90 2.76
C ALA A 79 -18.41 -12.75 2.37
N ASN A 80 -18.59 -11.77 3.26
CA ASN A 80 -19.49 -10.61 3.06
C ASN A 80 -18.73 -9.34 2.61
N TRP A 81 -17.47 -9.44 2.27
CA TRP A 81 -16.65 -8.29 1.85
C TRP A 81 -16.57 -8.22 0.33
N ASN A 82 -16.50 -7.02 -0.19
CA ASN A 82 -16.33 -6.78 -1.61
C ASN A 82 -14.85 -6.73 -1.97
N HIS A 83 -14.45 -7.51 -2.96
CA HIS A 83 -13.10 -7.54 -3.49
C HIS A 83 -13.08 -6.84 -4.85
N LYS A 84 -12.66 -5.58 -4.89
CA LYS A 84 -12.45 -4.82 -6.13
C LYS A 84 -11.05 -5.10 -6.66
N LYS A 85 -10.96 -5.67 -7.86
CA LYS A 85 -9.71 -6.07 -8.50
C LYS A 85 -9.37 -5.08 -9.61
N LEU A 86 -8.20 -4.48 -9.52
CA LEU A 86 -7.65 -3.51 -10.44
C LEU A 86 -6.27 -3.99 -10.92
N TYR A 87 -6.27 -5.10 -11.66
CA TYR A 87 -5.06 -5.69 -12.20
C TYR A 87 -4.71 -5.00 -13.52
N LEU A 88 -3.45 -4.62 -13.72
CA LEU A 88 -3.01 -3.90 -14.90
C LEU A 88 -3.33 -4.67 -16.18
N ASP A 89 -3.18 -6.00 -16.18
CA ASP A 89 -3.53 -6.88 -17.29
C ASP A 89 -4.99 -6.78 -17.79
N LEU A 90 -5.90 -6.28 -16.95
CA LEU A 90 -7.31 -6.10 -17.33
C LEU A 90 -7.59 -4.78 -18.04
N PHE A 91 -6.58 -3.92 -18.15
CA PHE A 91 -6.71 -2.58 -18.71
C PHE A 91 -5.85 -2.42 -19.96
N LYS A 92 -6.27 -1.51 -20.81
CA LYS A 92 -5.51 -1.20 -22.03
C LYS A 92 -4.34 -0.29 -21.71
N ALA A 93 -3.12 -0.74 -22.03
CA ALA A 93 -1.95 0.10 -21.98
C ALA A 93 -2.02 1.20 -23.07
N SER A 94 -1.60 2.40 -22.73
CA SER A 94 -1.36 3.50 -23.64
C SER A 94 0.13 3.69 -23.81
N GLN A 95 0.62 3.71 -25.05
CA GLN A 95 2.03 3.93 -25.34
C GLN A 95 2.37 5.41 -25.31
N THR A 96 3.46 5.75 -24.64
CA THR A 96 4.04 7.10 -24.62
C THR A 96 5.50 7.05 -25.07
N LEU A 97 6.13 8.21 -25.20
CA LEU A 97 7.57 8.29 -25.53
C LEU A 97 8.47 7.68 -24.43
N THR A 98 7.97 7.58 -23.21
CA THR A 98 8.71 7.10 -22.04
C THR A 98 8.32 5.67 -21.62
N GLY A 99 7.44 5.00 -22.38
CA GLY A 99 6.97 3.65 -22.09
C GLY A 99 5.45 3.53 -22.03
N ASN A 100 4.96 2.44 -21.51
CA ASN A 100 3.55 2.20 -21.30
C ASN A 100 3.01 3.04 -20.13
N THR A 101 1.73 3.37 -20.17
CA THR A 101 0.97 3.97 -19.08
C THR A 101 -0.42 3.35 -19.03
N TYR A 102 -1.06 3.39 -17.85
CA TYR A 102 -2.40 2.85 -17.62
C TYR A 102 -3.35 3.92 -17.05
N PRO A 103 -3.78 4.92 -17.85
CA PRO A 103 -4.62 6.01 -17.35
C PRO A 103 -5.93 5.53 -16.72
N ASP A 104 -6.52 4.47 -17.27
CA ASP A 104 -7.77 3.91 -16.75
C ASP A 104 -7.57 3.19 -15.40
N VAL A 105 -6.41 2.57 -15.16
CA VAL A 105 -6.03 2.02 -13.85
C VAL A 105 -5.86 3.13 -12.83
N ASN A 106 -5.12 4.19 -13.18
CA ASN A 106 -4.91 5.35 -12.31
C ASN A 106 -6.25 5.94 -11.88
N LYS A 107 -7.16 6.14 -12.83
CA LYS A 107 -8.52 6.63 -12.57
C LYS A 107 -9.30 5.67 -11.68
N ALA A 108 -9.25 4.36 -11.96
CA ALA A 108 -9.98 3.36 -11.18
C ALA A 108 -9.47 3.24 -9.74
N ILE A 109 -8.16 3.40 -9.51
CA ILE A 109 -7.56 3.46 -8.17
C ILE A 109 -8.02 4.72 -7.45
N GLN A 110 -7.96 5.89 -8.11
CA GLN A 110 -8.42 7.15 -7.55
C GLN A 110 -9.91 7.07 -7.15
N GLU A 111 -10.77 6.57 -8.01
CA GLU A 111 -12.19 6.36 -7.73
C GLU A 111 -12.42 5.39 -6.56
N ALA A 112 -11.65 4.31 -6.48
CA ALA A 112 -11.75 3.35 -5.39
C ALA A 112 -11.40 4.00 -4.05
N VAL A 113 -10.32 4.78 -4.00
CA VAL A 113 -9.87 5.48 -2.80
C VAL A 113 -10.86 6.58 -2.40
N GLN A 114 -11.37 7.38 -3.35
CA GLN A 114 -12.35 8.44 -3.07
C GLN A 114 -13.71 7.89 -2.62
N SER A 115 -14.17 6.79 -3.24
CA SER A 115 -15.39 6.10 -2.81
C SER A 115 -15.24 5.47 -1.43
N GLY A 116 -14.01 5.12 -1.08
CA GLY A 116 -13.59 4.49 0.15
C GLY A 116 -13.31 2.99 -0.04
N THR A 117 -12.23 2.57 0.57
CA THR A 117 -11.82 1.16 0.71
C THR A 117 -11.15 0.97 2.07
N LEU A 118 -11.41 -0.14 2.74
CA LEU A 118 -10.79 -0.42 4.04
C LEU A 118 -9.31 -0.75 3.87
N VAL A 119 -9.01 -1.59 2.89
CA VAL A 119 -7.64 -1.97 2.56
C VAL A 119 -7.40 -1.69 1.07
N LEU A 120 -6.30 -1.04 0.79
CA LEU A 120 -5.71 -0.92 -0.54
C LEU A 120 -4.47 -1.80 -0.56
N ASN A 121 -4.57 -2.95 -1.21
CA ASN A 121 -3.47 -3.88 -1.36
C ASN A 121 -2.82 -3.73 -2.72
N TYR A 122 -1.51 -3.67 -2.76
CA TYR A 122 -0.71 -3.66 -3.98
C TYR A 122 0.30 -4.80 -3.97
N THR A 123 0.40 -5.52 -5.07
CA THR A 123 1.41 -6.57 -5.31
C THR A 123 2.11 -6.31 -6.63
N GLY A 124 3.43 -6.13 -6.59
CA GLY A 124 4.20 -5.83 -7.80
C GLY A 124 5.50 -5.09 -7.55
N HIS A 125 6.09 -4.61 -8.62
CA HIS A 125 7.29 -3.79 -8.57
C HIS A 125 7.03 -2.41 -7.99
N GLY A 126 8.03 -1.84 -7.36
CA GLY A 126 7.93 -0.50 -6.81
C GLY A 126 9.24 0.00 -6.24
N ASN A 127 9.23 1.26 -5.87
CA ASN A 127 10.31 1.92 -5.17
C ASN A 127 9.74 3.10 -4.35
N TYR A 128 10.61 3.87 -3.71
CA TYR A 128 10.18 4.99 -2.86
C TYR A 128 9.54 6.17 -3.62
N LEU A 129 9.55 6.16 -4.96
CA LEU A 129 8.96 7.22 -5.80
C LEU A 129 7.63 6.81 -6.44
N ARG A 130 7.42 5.51 -6.70
CA ARG A 130 6.25 5.01 -7.45
C ARG A 130 6.04 3.51 -7.26
N LEU A 131 4.82 3.08 -7.51
CA LEU A 131 4.46 1.67 -7.72
C LEU A 131 4.23 1.44 -9.22
N THR A 132 4.68 0.32 -9.71
CA THR A 132 4.89 -0.11 -11.10
C THR A 132 5.90 0.75 -11.85
N GLU A 133 6.43 0.24 -12.97
CA GLU A 133 7.28 1.03 -13.87
C GLU A 133 6.47 2.14 -14.56
N GLU A 134 5.20 1.89 -14.82
CA GLU A 134 4.22 2.79 -15.44
C GLU A 134 3.70 3.87 -14.49
N ALA A 135 4.17 3.86 -13.23
CA ALA A 135 3.81 4.83 -12.20
C ALA A 135 2.31 4.95 -11.95
N VAL A 136 1.59 3.80 -11.85
CA VAL A 136 0.15 3.80 -11.58
C VAL A 136 -0.21 4.38 -10.21
N ILE A 137 0.72 4.37 -9.27
CA ILE A 137 0.64 5.13 -8.02
C ILE A 137 1.94 5.91 -7.86
N SER A 138 1.88 7.19 -8.09
CA SER A 138 2.96 8.15 -7.93
C SER A 138 2.61 9.17 -6.84
N LYS A 139 3.53 10.09 -6.58
CA LYS A 139 3.30 11.18 -5.62
C LYS A 139 2.13 12.07 -6.03
N SER A 140 2.02 12.40 -7.31
CA SER A 140 0.94 13.24 -7.83
C SER A 140 -0.42 12.58 -7.69
N GLU A 141 -0.53 11.28 -8.00
CA GLU A 141 -1.76 10.53 -7.81
C GLU A 141 -2.16 10.50 -6.32
N MET A 142 -1.25 10.13 -5.42
CA MET A 142 -1.56 10.09 -3.99
C MET A 142 -1.96 11.47 -3.44
N GLN A 143 -1.35 12.55 -3.92
CA GLN A 143 -1.71 13.91 -3.52
C GLN A 143 -3.08 14.35 -4.03
N SER A 144 -3.55 13.78 -5.15
CA SER A 144 -4.86 14.06 -5.74
C SER A 144 -6.02 13.33 -5.04
N TRP A 145 -5.74 12.37 -4.17
CA TRP A 145 -6.79 11.65 -3.46
C TRP A 145 -7.60 12.57 -2.56
N ASP A 146 -8.92 12.49 -2.69
CA ASP A 146 -9.89 13.23 -1.88
C ASP A 146 -10.78 12.23 -1.13
N ASN A 147 -10.25 11.69 -0.05
CA ASN A 147 -10.85 10.59 0.70
C ASN A 147 -10.99 10.88 2.19
N ALA A 148 -11.21 12.14 2.55
CA ALA A 148 -11.38 12.57 3.93
C ALA A 148 -12.41 11.73 4.70
N GLY A 149 -11.99 11.14 5.81
CA GLY A 149 -12.81 10.27 6.65
C GLY A 149 -13.01 8.84 6.13
N LYS A 150 -12.35 8.46 5.00
CA LYS A 150 -12.38 7.10 4.44
C LYS A 150 -10.95 6.63 4.15
N LEU A 151 -10.07 6.73 5.14
CA LEU A 151 -8.65 6.47 4.96
C LEU A 151 -8.36 4.96 4.97
N PRO A 152 -7.80 4.40 3.90
CA PRO A 152 -7.47 2.98 3.86
C PRO A 152 -6.22 2.64 4.68
N ILE A 153 -6.13 1.39 5.10
CA ILE A 153 -4.86 0.74 5.39
C ILE A 153 -4.25 0.35 4.04
N MET A 154 -3.02 0.77 3.78
CA MET A 154 -2.31 0.39 2.56
C MET A 154 -1.32 -0.72 2.88
N VAL A 155 -1.35 -1.78 2.09
CA VAL A 155 -0.40 -2.90 2.16
C VAL A 155 0.30 -2.99 0.81
N THR A 156 1.62 -2.89 0.79
CA THR A 156 2.40 -2.99 -0.43
C THR A 156 3.38 -4.16 -0.37
N ALA A 157 3.10 -5.21 -1.14
CA ALA A 157 4.05 -6.26 -1.45
C ALA A 157 4.95 -5.81 -2.62
N SER A 158 5.83 -4.83 -2.34
CA SER A 158 6.76 -4.23 -3.30
C SER A 158 8.10 -3.93 -2.65
N CYS A 159 9.11 -3.66 -3.46
CA CYS A 159 10.42 -3.27 -2.98
C CYS A 159 10.44 -1.83 -2.47
N ASP A 160 11.24 -1.56 -1.44
CA ASP A 160 11.79 -0.23 -1.07
C ASP A 160 10.77 0.92 -1.05
N PHE A 161 9.50 0.64 -0.70
CA PHE A 161 8.43 1.63 -0.79
C PHE A 161 8.45 2.65 0.37
N ALA A 162 8.99 2.25 1.52
CA ALA A 162 8.99 3.08 2.72
C ALA A 162 10.35 3.05 3.47
N PRO A 163 11.48 3.40 2.82
CA PRO A 163 12.80 3.39 3.45
C PRO A 163 12.91 4.51 4.48
N TYR A 164 12.67 4.20 5.75
CA TYR A 164 12.71 5.19 6.85
C TYR A 164 14.11 5.54 7.34
N ASP A 165 15.12 4.80 6.93
CA ASP A 165 16.52 4.93 7.35
C ASP A 165 17.43 5.53 6.26
N GLN A 166 16.84 6.09 5.20
CA GLN A 166 17.57 6.81 4.15
C GLN A 166 17.40 8.32 4.33
N PRO A 167 18.39 9.02 4.90
CA PRO A 167 18.36 10.47 5.05
C PRO A 167 18.19 11.16 3.69
N GLY A 168 17.25 12.08 3.59
CA GLY A 168 17.01 12.84 2.36
C GLY A 168 16.07 12.16 1.37
N SER A 169 15.69 10.89 1.53
CA SER A 169 14.60 10.30 0.78
C SER A 169 13.27 10.89 1.22
N ALA A 170 12.34 11.01 0.29
CA ALA A 170 10.96 11.41 0.56
C ALA A 170 10.02 10.32 -0.01
N PRO A 171 9.91 9.16 0.67
CA PRO A 171 9.10 8.06 0.19
C PRO A 171 7.64 8.46 0.07
N ILE A 172 7.02 8.15 -1.07
CA ILE A 172 5.62 8.51 -1.32
C ILE A 172 4.65 7.84 -0.34
N GLY A 173 5.00 6.66 0.17
CA GLY A 173 4.23 5.99 1.21
C GLY A 173 4.15 6.82 2.51
N PHE A 174 5.24 7.50 2.89
CA PHE A 174 5.23 8.41 4.04
C PHE A 174 4.49 9.69 3.73
N ASP A 175 4.64 10.25 2.53
CA ASP A 175 3.88 11.43 2.12
C ASP A 175 2.36 11.14 2.21
N ALA A 176 1.89 9.97 1.75
CA ALA A 176 0.49 9.57 1.83
C ALA A 176 0.01 9.40 3.29
N LEU A 177 0.87 8.82 4.15
CA LEU A 177 0.56 8.64 5.57
C LEU A 177 0.49 9.99 6.31
N MET A 178 1.38 10.93 5.98
CA MET A 178 1.50 12.22 6.64
C MET A 178 0.57 13.31 6.09
N GLN A 179 -0.20 13.04 5.03
CA GLN A 179 -1.26 13.96 4.59
C GLN A 179 -2.26 14.17 5.74
N ASN A 180 -2.76 15.40 5.90
CA ASN A 180 -3.73 15.71 6.94
C ASN A 180 -5.00 14.85 6.71
N ASP A 181 -6.15 15.34 6.58
CA ASP A 181 -7.44 14.64 6.54
C ASP A 181 -7.63 13.63 5.38
N LYS A 182 -6.61 13.27 4.61
CA LYS A 182 -6.67 12.39 3.44
C LYS A 182 -5.45 11.47 3.34
N GLY A 183 -5.36 10.68 2.25
CA GLY A 183 -4.29 9.71 2.04
C GLY A 183 -4.60 8.36 2.70
N ILE A 184 -3.69 7.85 3.50
CA ILE A 184 -3.82 6.55 4.18
C ILE A 184 -3.72 6.71 5.70
N ILE A 185 -4.28 5.75 6.45
CA ILE A 185 -4.22 5.77 7.94
C ILE A 185 -3.08 4.91 8.47
N ALA A 186 -2.73 3.86 7.76
CA ALA A 186 -1.64 2.97 8.11
C ALA A 186 -0.98 2.43 6.83
N LEU A 187 0.29 2.04 6.95
CA LEU A 187 1.08 1.48 5.86
C LEU A 187 1.83 0.25 6.34
N VAL A 188 1.68 -0.85 5.62
CA VAL A 188 2.54 -2.04 5.69
C VAL A 188 3.35 -2.09 4.41
N ALA A 189 4.67 -1.98 4.50
CA ALA A 189 5.53 -1.90 3.33
C ALA A 189 6.95 -2.36 3.65
N ALA A 190 7.66 -2.83 2.63
CA ALA A 190 9.07 -3.14 2.75
C ALA A 190 9.92 -1.86 2.83
N ASN A 191 10.94 -1.91 3.69
CA ASN A 191 11.92 -0.84 3.89
C ASN A 191 13.12 -0.96 2.95
N ARG A 192 13.28 -2.10 2.28
CA ARG A 192 14.40 -2.46 1.40
C ARG A 192 13.93 -3.30 0.22
N LEU A 193 14.87 -3.57 -0.68
CA LEU A 193 14.70 -4.57 -1.72
C LEU A 193 14.35 -5.91 -1.09
N VAL A 194 13.33 -6.56 -1.61
CA VAL A 194 12.82 -7.85 -1.14
C VAL A 194 12.52 -8.74 -2.34
N PHE A 195 12.60 -10.05 -2.12
CA PHE A 195 12.18 -11.01 -3.13
C PHE A 195 10.65 -11.16 -3.12
N ALA A 196 10.06 -11.43 -4.28
CA ALA A 196 8.61 -11.62 -4.44
C ALA A 196 8.05 -12.65 -3.45
N TYR A 197 8.76 -13.77 -3.24
CA TYR A 197 8.36 -14.79 -2.27
C TYR A 197 8.22 -14.26 -0.83
N SER A 198 9.19 -13.44 -0.37
CA SER A 198 9.13 -12.84 0.97
C SER A 198 8.01 -11.81 1.09
N ASN A 199 7.77 -11.07 0.03
CA ASN A 199 6.65 -10.11 -0.04
C ASN A 199 5.30 -10.82 0.06
N LYS A 200 5.15 -11.93 -0.64
CA LYS A 200 3.94 -12.75 -0.56
C LYS A 200 3.67 -13.20 0.87
N GLN A 201 4.69 -13.74 1.57
CA GLN A 201 4.55 -14.19 2.96
C GLN A 201 4.11 -13.11 3.94
N ILE A 202 4.49 -11.85 3.70
CA ILE A 202 4.05 -10.72 4.55
C ILE A 202 2.61 -10.31 4.20
N ASN A 203 2.21 -10.54 2.97
CA ASN A 203 0.91 -10.15 2.44
C ASN A 203 -0.19 -11.19 2.74
N ASP A 204 0.18 -12.44 2.98
CA ASP A 204 -0.69 -13.55 3.42
C ASP A 204 -1.10 -13.41 4.90
#